data_bc76b0686432108650b1c1a18a0f8520
#
_entry.id   bc76b0686432108650b1c1a18a0f8520
#
_cell.length_a   1.000
_cell.length_b   1.000
_cell.length_c   1.000
_cell.angle_alpha   90.00
_cell.angle_beta   90.00
_cell.angle_gamma   90.00
#
_symmetry.space_group_name_H-M   'P 1'
#
loop_
_entity.id
_entity.type
_entity.pdbx_description
1 polymer ?
#
loop_
_entity_poly.entity_id
_entity_poly.type
_entity_poly.pdbx_seq_one_letter_code
_entity_poly.pdbx_strand_id
1 'polypeptide(L)'
;SDLSDGGNDKIQAVIEAGVCRRLVELLSSQSGAVLIPALRTVGNIVTGDDYQTQIIINCRALPCLLDLLTGEHKKSIKKEACWTVSNITAGNKDQIQAVIDDKLIPPLIYLLGHAEFDIKKEAAWAISNATSGGTHQQTRLLVNEGCIKPLCDLISCSDARIVTVALEGLENILKVGEVTKEEEGSNLFAALIDEADGLEKIEALQNHTNNDIYEKAMRILEQYFGLEDEEDQNLAPGMDASGSQFTFG
;
A
#
# COMPACT_ATOMS: atom_id res chain seq x y z
N SER A 1 -9.61 23.70 -10.45
CA SER A 1 -9.50 22.24 -10.32
C SER A 1 -10.09 21.51 -11.53
N ASP A 2 -11.19 21.99 -12.09
CA ASP A 2 -11.86 21.32 -13.21
C ASP A 2 -10.99 21.18 -14.47
N LEU A 3 -10.07 22.11 -14.69
CA LEU A 3 -9.13 22.07 -15.82
C LEU A 3 -8.08 20.95 -15.69
N SER A 4 -7.72 20.59 -14.46
CA SER A 4 -6.77 19.51 -14.19
C SER A 4 -7.47 18.16 -13.96
N ASP A 5 -8.80 18.14 -13.87
CA ASP A 5 -9.60 16.93 -13.76
C ASP A 5 -9.88 16.38 -15.16
N GLY A 6 -8.97 15.58 -15.67
CA GLY A 6 -9.08 15.01 -17.00
C GLY A 6 -7.83 14.24 -17.43
N GLY A 7 -7.81 13.83 -18.70
CA GLY A 7 -6.68 13.11 -19.25
C GLY A 7 -5.38 13.93 -19.30
N ASN A 8 -4.27 13.26 -19.63
CA ASN A 8 -2.94 13.85 -19.69
C ASN A 8 -2.85 15.17 -20.46
N ASP A 9 -3.66 15.35 -21.48
CA ASP A 9 -3.68 16.60 -22.30
C ASP A 9 -4.13 17.81 -21.48
N LYS A 10 -5.14 17.64 -20.63
CA LYS A 10 -5.62 18.72 -19.74
C LYS A 10 -4.61 19.02 -18.63
N ILE A 11 -4.03 18.00 -18.04
CA ILE A 11 -2.95 18.13 -17.05
C ILE A 11 -1.77 18.87 -17.68
N GLN A 12 -1.37 18.49 -18.88
CA GLN A 12 -0.28 19.12 -19.61
C GLN A 12 -0.56 20.61 -19.90
N ALA A 13 -1.77 20.95 -20.26
CA ALA A 13 -2.16 22.35 -20.48
C ALA A 13 -2.04 23.19 -19.21
N VAL A 14 -2.41 22.65 -18.06
CA VAL A 14 -2.24 23.32 -16.75
C VAL A 14 -0.75 23.52 -16.43
N ILE A 15 0.07 22.50 -16.67
CA ILE A 15 1.53 22.57 -16.44
C ILE A 15 2.15 23.65 -17.35
N GLU A 16 1.81 23.65 -18.64
CA GLU A 16 2.34 24.62 -19.63
C GLU A 16 1.91 26.05 -19.34
N ALA A 17 0.82 26.24 -18.64
CA ALA A 17 0.42 27.58 -18.16
C ALA A 17 1.35 28.17 -17.09
N GLY A 18 2.33 27.37 -16.57
CA GLY A 18 3.35 27.82 -15.65
C GLY A 18 2.88 28.07 -14.21
N VAL A 19 1.78 27.43 -13.78
CA VAL A 19 1.15 27.68 -12.48
C VAL A 19 1.58 26.73 -11.37
N CYS A 20 2.33 25.67 -11.67
CA CYS A 20 2.63 24.59 -10.71
C CYS A 20 3.36 25.08 -9.45
N ARG A 21 4.37 25.92 -9.60
CA ARG A 21 5.10 26.49 -8.46
C ARG A 21 4.17 27.27 -7.53
N ARG A 22 3.31 28.10 -8.11
CA ARG A 22 2.37 28.89 -7.32
C ARG A 22 1.31 28.02 -6.66
N LEU A 23 0.81 26.98 -7.34
CA LEU A 23 -0.13 26.02 -6.75
C LEU A 23 0.46 25.34 -5.51
N VAL A 24 1.72 24.92 -5.58
CA VAL A 24 2.41 24.29 -4.45
C VAL A 24 2.62 25.29 -3.30
N GLU A 25 2.96 26.54 -3.57
CA GLU A 25 3.03 27.58 -2.55
C GLU A 25 1.68 27.78 -1.83
N LEU A 26 0.59 27.70 -2.55
CA LEU A 26 -0.76 27.83 -1.99
C LEU A 26 -1.16 26.66 -1.07
N LEU A 27 -0.45 25.54 -1.08
CA LEU A 27 -0.64 24.46 -0.12
C LEU A 27 -0.28 24.86 1.32
N SER A 28 0.46 25.94 1.50
CA SER A 28 0.77 26.53 2.80
C SER A 28 -0.19 27.65 3.21
N SER A 29 -1.25 27.89 2.44
CA SER A 29 -2.27 28.90 2.76
C SER A 29 -3.04 28.54 4.03
N GLN A 30 -3.30 29.53 4.86
CA GLN A 30 -4.16 29.39 6.04
C GLN A 30 -5.65 29.49 5.71
N SER A 31 -5.98 29.96 4.51
CA SER A 31 -7.36 30.03 4.02
C SER A 31 -7.76 28.69 3.38
N GLY A 32 -8.74 28.01 3.96
CA GLY A 32 -9.29 26.78 3.39
C GLY A 32 -9.88 26.98 1.99
N ALA A 33 -10.44 28.18 1.71
CA ALA A 33 -10.97 28.54 0.39
C ALA A 33 -9.89 28.57 -0.71
N VAL A 34 -8.63 28.79 -0.33
CA VAL A 34 -7.47 28.76 -1.24
C VAL A 34 -6.77 27.40 -1.22
N LEU A 35 -6.53 26.85 -0.03
CA LEU A 35 -5.83 25.58 0.16
C LEU A 35 -6.54 24.41 -0.53
N ILE A 36 -7.83 24.25 -0.31
CA ILE A 36 -8.59 23.09 -0.81
C ILE A 36 -8.56 22.99 -2.34
N PRO A 37 -8.88 24.05 -3.12
CA PRO A 37 -8.79 23.95 -4.58
C PRO A 37 -7.34 23.81 -5.08
N ALA A 38 -6.36 24.39 -4.40
CA ALA A 38 -4.95 24.21 -4.75
C ALA A 38 -4.51 22.75 -4.54
N LEU A 39 -4.86 22.16 -3.41
CA LEU A 39 -4.56 20.75 -3.11
C LEU A 39 -5.26 19.82 -4.11
N ARG A 40 -6.52 20.06 -4.44
CA ARG A 40 -7.24 19.30 -5.45
C ARG A 40 -6.53 19.36 -6.81
N THR A 41 -6.09 20.55 -7.21
CA THR A 41 -5.40 20.75 -8.48
C THR A 41 -4.07 20.02 -8.52
N VAL A 42 -3.26 20.11 -7.45
CA VAL A 42 -2.00 19.37 -7.31
C VAL A 42 -2.27 17.87 -7.34
N GLY A 43 -3.27 17.40 -6.61
CA GLY A 43 -3.68 15.99 -6.60
C GLY A 43 -4.06 15.49 -8.00
N ASN A 44 -4.81 16.26 -8.76
CA ASN A 44 -5.17 15.91 -10.14
C ASN A 44 -3.94 15.83 -11.05
N ILE A 45 -2.98 16.74 -10.91
CA ILE A 45 -1.77 16.74 -11.74
C ILE A 45 -0.95 15.46 -11.51
N VAL A 46 -0.82 14.99 -10.28
CA VAL A 46 -0.05 13.77 -9.96
C VAL A 46 -0.80 12.47 -10.31
N THR A 47 -2.02 12.54 -10.84
CA THR A 47 -2.67 11.40 -11.50
C THR A 47 -2.18 11.19 -12.92
N GLY A 48 -1.39 12.09 -13.46
CA GLY A 48 -0.79 12.00 -14.78
C GLY A 48 0.37 11.00 -14.86
N ASP A 49 1.22 11.17 -15.85
CA ASP A 49 2.40 10.34 -16.01
C ASP A 49 3.54 10.70 -15.02
N ASP A 50 4.61 9.92 -15.04
CA ASP A 50 5.76 10.13 -14.14
C ASP A 50 6.44 11.50 -14.36
N TYR A 51 6.47 11.99 -15.60
CA TYR A 51 7.04 13.28 -15.93
C TYR A 51 6.21 14.44 -15.33
N GLN A 52 4.90 14.38 -15.46
CA GLN A 52 3.97 15.37 -14.90
C GLN A 52 3.99 15.36 -13.37
N THR A 53 4.03 14.18 -12.77
CA THR A 53 4.20 14.02 -11.32
C THR A 53 5.53 14.60 -10.83
N GLN A 54 6.61 14.41 -11.60
CA GLN A 54 7.93 14.92 -11.25
C GLN A 54 7.98 16.44 -11.21
N ILE A 55 7.23 17.12 -12.05
CA ILE A 55 7.12 18.59 -12.03
C ILE A 55 6.59 19.07 -10.67
N ILE A 56 5.60 18.41 -10.13
CA ILE A 56 5.04 18.74 -8.81
C ILE A 56 6.05 18.45 -7.69
N ILE A 57 6.77 17.35 -7.77
CA ILE A 57 7.84 17.04 -6.80
C ILE A 57 8.95 18.10 -6.87
N ASN A 58 9.34 18.52 -8.05
CA ASN A 58 10.37 19.56 -8.26
C ASN A 58 9.93 20.94 -7.74
N CYS A 59 8.63 21.19 -7.66
CA CYS A 59 8.08 22.38 -7.01
C CYS A 59 8.09 22.32 -5.47
N ARG A 60 8.65 21.28 -4.88
CA ARG A 60 8.73 21.09 -3.42
C ARG A 60 7.36 20.86 -2.76
N ALA A 61 6.51 20.09 -3.44
CA ALA A 61 5.18 19.75 -2.91
C ALA A 61 5.25 18.80 -1.70
N LEU A 62 6.23 17.90 -1.62
CA LEU A 62 6.30 16.88 -0.56
C LEU A 62 6.41 17.47 0.84
N PRO A 63 7.28 18.47 1.12
CA PRO A 63 7.28 19.11 2.43
C PRO A 63 5.95 19.78 2.79
N CYS A 64 5.26 20.37 1.82
CA CYS A 64 3.92 20.94 2.04
C CYS A 64 2.89 19.86 2.36
N LEU A 65 2.91 18.72 1.66
CA LEU A 65 2.04 17.58 1.93
C LEU A 65 2.32 16.98 3.31
N LEU A 66 3.59 16.93 3.74
CA LEU A 66 3.95 16.50 5.09
C LEU A 66 3.26 17.35 6.16
N ASP A 67 3.26 18.67 6.01
CA ASP A 67 2.59 19.58 6.93
C ASP A 67 1.07 19.34 6.96
N LEU A 68 0.46 19.04 5.82
CA LEU A 68 -0.96 18.72 5.74
C LEU A 68 -1.31 17.38 6.40
N LEU A 69 -0.41 16.40 6.37
CA LEU A 69 -0.59 15.10 7.01
C LEU A 69 -0.42 15.17 8.54
N THR A 70 0.47 16.00 9.02
CA THR A 70 0.90 16.05 10.44
C THR A 70 0.27 17.20 11.21
N GLY A 71 -0.10 18.29 10.56
CA GLY A 71 -0.68 19.47 11.16
C GLY A 71 -2.13 19.31 11.56
N GLU A 72 -2.65 20.32 12.25
CA GLU A 72 -4.06 20.39 12.62
C GLU A 72 -4.90 20.90 11.45
N HIS A 73 -5.32 19.96 10.63
CA HIS A 73 -6.16 20.24 9.45
C HIS A 73 -7.45 19.43 9.51
N LYS A 74 -8.45 19.89 8.76
CA LYS A 74 -9.70 19.16 8.56
C LYS A 74 -9.43 17.76 8.01
N LYS A 75 -10.26 16.80 8.37
CA LYS A 75 -10.19 15.41 7.88
C LYS A 75 -10.21 15.34 6.35
N SER A 76 -11.01 16.16 5.69
CA SER A 76 -11.08 16.25 4.24
C SER A 76 -9.75 16.67 3.59
N ILE A 77 -9.00 17.55 4.24
CA ILE A 77 -7.67 17.97 3.78
C ILE A 77 -6.65 16.83 3.96
N LYS A 78 -6.65 16.16 5.10
CA LYS A 78 -5.78 15.00 5.35
C LYS A 78 -6.06 13.87 4.38
N LYS A 79 -7.32 13.57 4.11
CA LYS A 79 -7.73 12.59 3.11
C LYS A 79 -7.20 12.93 1.72
N GLU A 80 -7.41 14.16 1.29
CA GLU A 80 -6.94 14.65 -0.02
C GLU A 80 -5.41 14.62 -0.13
N ALA A 81 -4.70 14.98 0.95
CA ALA A 81 -3.25 14.90 1.01
C ALA A 81 -2.75 13.44 0.91
N CYS A 82 -3.37 12.52 1.64
CA CYS A 82 -3.06 11.09 1.51
C CYS A 82 -3.30 10.57 0.10
N TRP A 83 -4.42 10.92 -0.52
CA TRP A 83 -4.71 10.55 -1.90
C TRP A 83 -3.66 11.09 -2.87
N THR A 84 -3.26 12.35 -2.71
CA THR A 84 -2.20 12.96 -3.52
C THR A 84 -0.90 12.18 -3.38
N VAL A 85 -0.48 11.84 -2.15
CA VAL A 85 0.72 11.05 -1.89
C VAL A 85 0.59 9.63 -2.48
N SER A 86 -0.58 9.01 -2.42
CA SER A 86 -0.79 7.68 -3.00
C SER A 86 -0.54 7.66 -4.51
N ASN A 87 -0.89 8.72 -5.22
CA ASN A 87 -0.59 8.87 -6.64
C ASN A 87 0.91 9.12 -6.91
N ILE A 88 1.62 9.75 -5.98
CA ILE A 88 3.08 9.91 -6.08
C ILE A 88 3.78 8.56 -5.82
N THR A 89 3.36 7.78 -4.84
CA THR A 89 3.92 6.44 -4.57
C THR A 89 3.53 5.41 -5.62
N ALA A 90 2.54 5.68 -6.45
CA ALA A 90 2.24 4.91 -7.65
C ALA A 90 3.23 5.15 -8.81
N GLY A 91 4.13 6.11 -8.66
CA GLY A 91 5.14 6.47 -9.64
C GLY A 91 6.34 5.53 -9.66
N ASN A 92 7.47 6.05 -10.08
CA ASN A 92 8.72 5.29 -10.19
C ASN A 92 9.49 5.22 -8.85
N LYS A 93 10.58 4.46 -8.83
CA LYS A 93 11.42 4.23 -7.64
C LYS A 93 12.02 5.52 -7.07
N ASP A 94 12.41 6.46 -7.92
CA ASP A 94 12.97 7.76 -7.52
C ASP A 94 11.90 8.64 -6.86
N GLN A 95 10.67 8.58 -7.34
CA GLN A 95 9.53 9.29 -6.76
C GLN A 95 9.12 8.69 -5.41
N ILE A 96 9.13 7.37 -5.28
CA ILE A 96 8.96 6.69 -3.99
C ILE A 96 10.09 7.09 -3.03
N GLN A 97 11.33 7.16 -3.51
CA GLN A 97 12.47 7.59 -2.71
C GLN A 97 12.31 9.03 -2.21
N ALA A 98 11.79 9.92 -3.04
CA ALA A 98 11.53 11.30 -2.64
C ALA A 98 10.50 11.37 -1.47
N VAL A 99 9.45 10.55 -1.52
CA VAL A 99 8.48 10.43 -0.41
C VAL A 99 9.15 9.93 0.87
N ILE A 100 10.05 8.98 0.77
CA ILE A 100 10.84 8.47 1.91
C ILE A 100 11.76 9.54 2.46
N ASP A 101 12.53 10.21 1.61
CA ASP A 101 13.53 11.20 1.99
C ASP A 101 12.90 12.42 2.67
N ASP A 102 11.75 12.86 2.19
CA ASP A 102 10.98 13.96 2.78
C ASP A 102 10.15 13.55 4.02
N LYS A 103 10.33 12.32 4.53
CA LYS A 103 9.78 11.83 5.80
C LYS A 103 8.26 11.71 5.86
N LEU A 104 7.61 11.40 4.73
CA LEU A 104 6.17 11.20 4.69
C LEU A 104 5.73 9.81 5.15
N ILE A 105 6.63 8.81 5.15
CA ILE A 105 6.28 7.43 5.49
C ILE A 105 5.79 7.27 6.93
N PRO A 106 6.47 7.76 7.98
CA PRO A 106 5.98 7.62 9.35
C PRO A 106 4.59 8.20 9.57
N PRO A 107 4.26 9.44 9.14
CA PRO A 107 2.90 9.96 9.29
C PRO A 107 1.85 9.20 8.47
N LEU A 108 2.18 8.67 7.30
CA LEU A 108 1.26 7.80 6.54
C LEU A 108 0.94 6.51 7.30
N ILE A 109 1.93 5.87 7.89
CA ILE A 109 1.74 4.65 8.71
C ILE A 109 0.94 4.97 9.98
N TYR A 110 1.19 6.11 10.59
CA TYR A 110 0.39 6.57 11.74
C TYR A 110 -1.09 6.73 11.37
N LEU A 111 -1.40 7.41 10.26
CA LEU A 111 -2.77 7.59 9.78
C LEU A 111 -3.40 6.25 9.37
N LEU A 112 -2.64 5.36 8.79
CA LEU A 112 -3.07 4.00 8.43
C LEU A 112 -3.56 3.21 9.66
N GLY A 113 -2.95 3.41 10.82
CA GLY A 113 -3.30 2.74 12.07
C GLY A 113 -4.35 3.45 12.91
N HIS A 114 -4.44 4.78 12.85
CA HIS A 114 -5.17 5.58 13.84
C HIS A 114 -6.25 6.50 13.28
N ALA A 115 -6.21 6.84 11.99
CA ALA A 115 -7.17 7.77 11.39
C ALA A 115 -8.56 7.15 11.23
N GLU A 116 -9.53 7.98 10.85
CA GLU A 116 -10.83 7.49 10.40
C GLU A 116 -10.69 6.67 9.11
N PHE A 117 -11.64 5.79 8.86
CA PHE A 117 -11.57 4.82 7.78
C PHE A 117 -11.37 5.48 6.40
N ASP A 118 -11.99 6.63 6.14
CA ASP A 118 -11.82 7.36 4.87
C ASP A 118 -10.37 7.80 4.61
N ILE A 119 -9.65 8.15 5.66
CA ILE A 119 -8.23 8.51 5.59
C ILE A 119 -7.37 7.25 5.55
N LYS A 120 -7.70 6.24 6.36
CA LYS A 120 -7.01 4.93 6.35
C LYS A 120 -6.96 4.33 4.94
N LYS A 121 -8.06 4.41 4.19
CA LYS A 121 -8.13 3.90 2.82
C LYS A 121 -7.06 4.53 1.92
N GLU A 122 -6.93 5.83 1.97
CA GLU A 122 -5.95 6.54 1.14
C GLU A 122 -4.51 6.26 1.60
N ALA A 123 -4.27 6.17 2.91
CA ALA A 123 -2.98 5.78 3.45
C ALA A 123 -2.61 4.34 3.06
N ALA A 124 -3.57 3.43 3.04
CA ALA A 124 -3.37 2.04 2.58
C ALA A 124 -2.94 1.99 1.12
N TRP A 125 -3.58 2.76 0.25
CA TRP A 125 -3.16 2.89 -1.14
C TRP A 125 -1.74 3.43 -1.26
N ALA A 126 -1.40 4.48 -0.50
CA ALA A 126 -0.07 5.08 -0.54
C ALA A 126 1.03 4.06 -0.17
N ILE A 127 0.84 3.31 0.90
CA ILE A 127 1.79 2.30 1.36
C ILE A 127 1.85 1.09 0.43
N SER A 128 0.71 0.56 0.01
CA SER A 128 0.66 -0.58 -0.91
C SER A 128 1.28 -0.26 -2.27
N ASN A 129 1.01 0.92 -2.82
CA ASN A 129 1.65 1.39 -4.06
C ASN A 129 3.17 1.44 -3.92
N ALA A 130 3.68 1.92 -2.79
CA ALA A 130 5.12 1.97 -2.53
C ALA A 130 5.75 0.56 -2.47
N THR A 131 5.05 -0.44 -1.96
CA THR A 131 5.54 -1.84 -1.97
C THR A 131 5.51 -2.45 -3.37
N SER A 132 4.59 -2.02 -4.22
CA SER A 132 4.43 -2.54 -5.59
C SER A 132 5.50 -2.02 -6.54
N GLY A 133 5.73 -0.70 -6.54
CA GLY A 133 6.67 -0.02 -7.44
C GLY A 133 8.07 0.17 -6.88
N GLY A 134 8.26 -0.03 -5.58
CA GLY A 134 9.50 0.23 -4.89
C GLY A 134 10.57 -0.86 -5.05
N THR A 135 11.78 -0.52 -4.65
CA THR A 135 12.89 -1.48 -4.51
C THR A 135 12.67 -2.37 -3.28
N HIS A 136 13.38 -3.49 -3.20
CA HIS A 136 13.40 -4.33 -1.99
C HIS A 136 13.83 -3.53 -0.75
N GLN A 137 14.84 -2.67 -0.89
CA GLN A 137 15.32 -1.81 0.19
C GLN A 137 14.25 -0.81 0.65
N GLN A 138 13.51 -0.21 -0.27
CA GLN A 138 12.41 0.69 0.05
C GLN A 138 11.28 -0.05 0.78
N THR A 139 10.91 -1.24 0.33
CA THR A 139 9.91 -2.08 1.03
C THR A 139 10.37 -2.46 2.43
N ARG A 140 11.65 -2.83 2.62
CA ARG A 140 12.22 -3.09 3.95
C ARG A 140 12.13 -1.89 4.88
N LEU A 141 12.36 -0.70 4.34
CA LEU A 141 12.20 0.54 5.12
C LEU A 141 10.75 0.71 5.58
N LEU A 142 9.76 0.47 4.72
CA LEU A 142 8.34 0.53 5.11
C LEU A 142 8.02 -0.45 6.25
N VAL A 143 8.56 -1.66 6.19
CA VAL A 143 8.42 -2.66 7.25
C VAL A 143 9.07 -2.19 8.54
N ASN A 144 10.28 -1.65 8.49
CA ASN A 144 10.99 -1.11 9.65
C ASN A 144 10.25 0.07 10.29
N GLU A 145 9.51 0.84 9.51
CA GLU A 145 8.66 1.93 10.01
C GLU A 145 7.32 1.43 10.57
N GLY A 146 7.03 0.14 10.49
CA GLY A 146 5.90 -0.50 11.18
C GLY A 146 4.62 -0.63 10.33
N CYS A 147 4.71 -0.79 9.00
CA CYS A 147 3.52 -0.86 8.15
C CYS A 147 2.74 -2.18 8.23
N ILE A 148 3.33 -3.27 8.73
CA ILE A 148 2.71 -4.60 8.72
C ILE A 148 1.46 -4.66 9.60
N LYS A 149 1.55 -4.25 10.85
CA LYS A 149 0.41 -4.33 11.79
C LYS A 149 -0.83 -3.57 11.29
N PRO A 150 -0.75 -2.29 10.88
CA PRO A 150 -1.92 -1.58 10.39
C PRO A 150 -2.45 -2.14 9.06
N LEU A 151 -1.62 -2.70 8.18
CA LEU A 151 -2.08 -3.41 6.99
C LEU A 151 -2.84 -4.69 7.36
N CYS A 152 -2.35 -5.47 8.32
CA CYS A 152 -3.03 -6.65 8.83
C CYS A 152 -4.40 -6.31 9.44
N ASP A 153 -4.49 -5.22 10.19
CA ASP A 153 -5.77 -4.78 10.77
C ASP A 153 -6.82 -4.42 9.71
N LEU A 154 -6.40 -3.89 8.57
CA LEU A 154 -7.31 -3.56 7.46
C LEU A 154 -7.89 -4.76 6.73
N ILE A 155 -7.27 -5.94 6.80
CA ILE A 155 -7.80 -7.16 6.15
C ILE A 155 -9.18 -7.52 6.68
N SER A 156 -9.48 -7.18 7.91
CA SER A 156 -10.75 -7.48 8.57
C SER A 156 -11.86 -6.45 8.31
N CYS A 157 -11.61 -5.42 7.49
CA CYS A 157 -12.63 -4.42 7.18
C CYS A 157 -13.69 -4.94 6.21
N SER A 158 -14.83 -4.26 6.12
CA SER A 158 -15.93 -4.64 5.23
C SER A 158 -15.79 -4.18 3.79
N ASP A 159 -14.81 -3.33 3.49
CA ASP A 159 -14.55 -2.81 2.13
C ASP A 159 -13.65 -3.79 1.38
N ALA A 160 -14.24 -4.55 0.46
CA ALA A 160 -13.53 -5.57 -0.33
C ALA A 160 -12.33 -5.00 -1.12
N ARG A 161 -12.46 -3.78 -1.62
CA ARG A 161 -11.37 -3.13 -2.38
C ARG A 161 -10.18 -2.83 -1.48
N ILE A 162 -10.42 -2.41 -0.26
CA ILE A 162 -9.34 -2.10 0.71
C ILE A 162 -8.72 -3.38 1.26
N VAL A 163 -9.51 -4.42 1.48
CA VAL A 163 -8.97 -5.75 1.80
C VAL A 163 -7.98 -6.21 0.72
N THR A 164 -8.35 -6.06 -0.54
CA THR A 164 -7.49 -6.40 -1.69
C THR A 164 -6.19 -5.58 -1.67
N VAL A 165 -6.28 -4.27 -1.45
CA VAL A 165 -5.11 -3.37 -1.38
C VAL A 165 -4.17 -3.78 -0.25
N ALA A 166 -4.70 -4.07 0.93
CA ALA A 166 -3.91 -4.50 2.08
C ALA A 166 -3.24 -5.87 1.83
N LEU A 167 -3.96 -6.82 1.26
CA LEU A 167 -3.40 -8.13 0.87
C LEU A 167 -2.28 -8.00 -0.15
N GLU A 168 -2.45 -7.16 -1.17
CA GLU A 168 -1.41 -6.91 -2.18
C GLU A 168 -0.15 -6.31 -1.56
N GLY A 169 -0.32 -5.36 -0.64
CA GLY A 169 0.80 -4.80 0.12
C GLY A 169 1.54 -5.85 0.93
N LEU A 170 0.84 -6.70 1.65
CA LEU A 170 1.42 -7.79 2.43
C LEU A 170 2.09 -8.84 1.54
N GLU A 171 1.49 -9.19 0.41
CA GLU A 171 2.10 -10.11 -0.56
C GLU A 171 3.41 -9.56 -1.13
N ASN A 172 3.45 -8.27 -1.48
CA ASN A 172 4.68 -7.62 -1.94
C ASN A 172 5.78 -7.62 -0.86
N ILE A 173 5.41 -7.40 0.40
CA ILE A 173 6.32 -7.49 1.55
C ILE A 173 6.86 -8.92 1.70
N LEU A 174 6.01 -9.93 1.61
CA LEU A 174 6.39 -11.35 1.70
C LEU A 174 7.36 -11.75 0.59
N LYS A 175 7.16 -11.27 -0.64
CA LYS A 175 8.09 -11.49 -1.76
C LYS A 175 9.49 -10.95 -1.45
N VAL A 176 9.58 -9.79 -0.82
CA VAL A 176 10.87 -9.21 -0.41
C VAL A 176 11.53 -10.05 0.69
N GLY A 177 10.76 -10.52 1.67
CA GLY A 177 11.27 -11.39 2.73
C GLY A 177 11.77 -12.74 2.21
N GLU A 178 11.19 -13.25 1.14
CA GLU A 178 11.61 -14.51 0.51
C GLU A 178 13.02 -14.44 -0.11
N VAL A 179 13.44 -13.25 -0.56
CA VAL A 179 14.77 -13.03 -1.16
C VAL A 179 15.91 -13.35 -0.18
N THR A 180 15.72 -13.08 1.11
CA THR A 180 16.75 -13.34 2.14
C THR A 180 16.50 -14.63 2.93
N LYS A 181 15.50 -15.41 2.59
CA LYS A 181 15.10 -16.61 3.31
C LYS A 181 16.23 -17.65 3.41
N GLU A 182 17.02 -17.82 2.35
CA GLU A 182 18.13 -18.77 2.35
C GLU A 182 19.24 -18.38 3.34
N GLU A 183 19.51 -17.08 3.48
CA GLU A 183 20.53 -16.56 4.39
C GLU A 183 20.04 -16.53 5.84
N GLU A 184 18.76 -16.21 6.06
CA GLU A 184 18.15 -16.03 7.37
C GLU A 184 17.47 -17.31 7.90
N GLY A 185 17.38 -18.36 7.09
CA GLY A 185 16.76 -19.65 7.43
C GLY A 185 15.23 -19.65 7.36
N SER A 186 14.60 -18.47 7.29
CA SER A 186 13.15 -18.31 7.18
C SER A 186 12.79 -16.94 6.61
N ASN A 187 11.53 -16.79 6.16
CA ASN A 187 11.00 -15.48 5.76
C ASN A 187 10.64 -14.67 7.01
N LEU A 188 11.49 -13.72 7.41
CA LEU A 188 11.28 -12.90 8.61
C LEU A 188 10.02 -12.04 8.53
N PHE A 189 9.60 -11.64 7.34
CA PHE A 189 8.39 -10.84 7.18
C PHE A 189 7.12 -11.68 7.35
N ALA A 190 7.17 -12.97 7.00
CA ALA A 190 6.10 -13.90 7.34
C ALA A 190 5.94 -14.04 8.86
N ALA A 191 7.04 -14.12 9.61
CA ALA A 191 7.01 -14.14 11.08
C ALA A 191 6.40 -12.85 11.65
N LEU A 192 6.75 -11.68 11.12
CA LEU A 192 6.18 -10.40 11.56
C LEU A 192 4.68 -10.29 11.27
N ILE A 193 4.21 -10.85 10.16
CA ILE A 193 2.77 -10.89 9.83
C ILE A 193 2.03 -11.78 10.82
N ASP A 194 2.59 -12.93 11.18
CA ASP A 194 2.03 -13.83 12.19
C ASP A 194 1.97 -13.15 13.58
N GLU A 195 3.06 -12.53 14.01
CA GLU A 195 3.12 -11.76 15.27
C GLU A 195 2.10 -10.61 15.32
N ALA A 196 1.70 -10.08 14.17
CA ALA A 196 0.69 -9.03 14.03
C ALA A 196 -0.75 -9.57 13.91
N ASP A 197 -0.99 -10.84 14.21
CA ASP A 197 -2.26 -11.54 14.00
C ASP A 197 -2.69 -11.61 12.53
N GLY A 198 -1.78 -11.35 11.60
CA GLY A 198 -2.07 -11.31 10.16
C GLY A 198 -2.35 -12.67 9.57
N LEU A 199 -1.67 -13.71 10.03
CA LEU A 199 -1.90 -15.09 9.55
C LEU A 199 -3.34 -15.53 9.82
N GLU A 200 -3.83 -15.38 11.06
CA GLU A 200 -5.20 -15.71 11.43
C GLU A 200 -6.23 -14.92 10.59
N LYS A 201 -5.97 -13.64 10.36
CA LYS A 201 -6.84 -12.79 9.53
C LYS A 201 -6.86 -13.21 8.07
N ILE A 202 -5.72 -13.61 7.50
CA ILE A 202 -5.64 -14.13 6.12
C ILE A 202 -6.36 -15.48 6.04
N GLU A 203 -6.18 -16.38 7.01
CA GLU A 203 -6.90 -17.65 7.09
C GLU A 203 -8.42 -17.44 7.12
N ALA A 204 -8.91 -16.46 7.86
CA ALA A 204 -10.34 -16.13 7.91
C ALA A 204 -10.91 -15.72 6.54
N LEU A 205 -10.08 -15.18 5.63
CA LEU A 205 -10.50 -14.81 4.28
C LEU A 205 -10.78 -16.01 3.36
N GLN A 206 -10.44 -17.24 3.75
CA GLN A 206 -10.83 -18.46 3.04
C GLN A 206 -12.35 -18.64 2.98
N ASN A 207 -13.08 -17.97 3.86
CA ASN A 207 -14.55 -17.96 3.88
C ASN A 207 -15.15 -16.69 3.27
N HIS A 208 -14.34 -15.86 2.61
CA HIS A 208 -14.80 -14.60 2.05
C HIS A 208 -15.68 -14.84 0.81
N THR A 209 -16.75 -14.06 0.67
CA THR A 209 -17.68 -14.15 -0.45
C THR A 209 -17.12 -13.64 -1.78
N ASN A 210 -16.12 -12.74 -1.73
CA ASN A 210 -15.42 -12.24 -2.90
C ASN A 210 -14.35 -13.25 -3.34
N ASN A 211 -14.49 -13.79 -4.55
CA ASN A 211 -13.60 -14.83 -5.06
C ASN A 211 -12.15 -14.35 -5.24
N ASP A 212 -11.95 -13.10 -5.67
CA ASP A 212 -10.59 -12.55 -5.86
C ASP A 212 -9.85 -12.45 -4.53
N ILE A 213 -10.54 -12.09 -3.45
CA ILE A 213 -9.97 -12.04 -2.10
C ILE A 213 -9.64 -13.46 -1.62
N TYR A 214 -10.57 -14.40 -1.82
CA TYR A 214 -10.36 -15.80 -1.49
C TYR A 214 -9.12 -16.38 -2.19
N GLU A 215 -9.04 -16.23 -3.50
CA GLU A 215 -7.90 -16.73 -4.30
C GLU A 215 -6.57 -16.09 -3.88
N LYS A 216 -6.59 -14.79 -3.60
CA LYS A 216 -5.39 -14.08 -3.16
C LYS A 216 -4.93 -14.54 -1.78
N ALA A 217 -5.86 -14.73 -0.85
CA ALA A 217 -5.57 -15.26 0.48
C ALA A 217 -5.01 -16.68 0.41
N MET A 218 -5.63 -17.56 -0.36
CA MET A 218 -5.15 -18.93 -0.56
C MET A 218 -3.72 -18.96 -1.12
N ARG A 219 -3.45 -18.18 -2.16
CA ARG A 219 -2.11 -18.09 -2.74
C ARG A 219 -1.06 -17.64 -1.73
N ILE A 220 -1.36 -16.66 -0.90
CA ILE A 220 -0.45 -16.18 0.15
C ILE A 220 -0.18 -17.28 1.18
N LEU A 221 -1.24 -17.97 1.64
CA LEU A 221 -1.12 -19.04 2.63
C LEU A 221 -0.30 -20.23 2.12
N GLU A 222 -0.57 -20.69 0.90
CA GLU A 222 0.16 -21.79 0.27
C GLU A 222 1.64 -21.44 0.04
N GLN A 223 1.91 -20.24 -0.46
CA GLN A 223 3.26 -19.85 -0.87
C GLN A 223 4.17 -19.49 0.31
N TYR A 224 3.64 -18.88 1.37
CA TYR A 224 4.46 -18.28 2.44
C TYR A 224 4.24 -18.88 3.83
N PHE A 225 3.13 -19.61 4.05
CA PHE A 225 2.76 -20.12 5.38
C PHE A 225 2.61 -21.66 5.43
N GLY A 226 2.98 -22.35 4.34
CA GLY A 226 3.07 -23.82 4.32
C GLY A 226 1.73 -24.54 4.51
N LEU A 227 0.61 -23.96 4.07
CA LEU A 227 -0.62 -24.72 3.93
C LEU A 227 -0.40 -25.76 2.82
N GLU A 228 -0.13 -27.00 3.24
CA GLU A 228 -0.18 -28.14 2.36
C GLU A 228 -1.66 -28.40 2.04
N ASP A 229 -1.99 -28.66 0.77
CA ASP A 229 -3.30 -29.14 0.39
C ASP A 229 -3.62 -30.39 1.23
N GLU A 230 -4.73 -30.38 1.96
CA GLU A 230 -5.18 -31.56 2.73
C GLU A 230 -5.42 -32.78 1.81
N GLU A 231 -5.42 -32.58 0.50
CA GLU A 231 -5.57 -33.68 -0.47
C GLU A 231 -4.33 -34.60 -0.58
N ASP A 232 -3.13 -34.13 -0.25
CA ASP A 232 -1.91 -34.95 -0.38
C ASP A 232 -1.67 -35.89 0.84
N GLN A 233 -2.30 -35.64 1.98
CA GLN A 233 -2.15 -36.53 3.16
C GLN A 233 -2.94 -37.83 3.06
N ASN A 234 -3.93 -37.92 2.16
CA ASN A 234 -4.70 -39.14 1.94
C ASN A 234 -4.13 -40.07 0.85
N LEU A 235 -3.03 -39.70 0.21
CA LEU A 235 -2.39 -40.48 -0.87
C LEU A 235 -1.19 -41.31 -0.42
N ALA A 236 -0.84 -41.32 0.86
CA ALA A 236 0.19 -42.20 1.36
C ALA A 236 -0.32 -43.66 1.40
N PRO A 237 0.31 -44.60 0.68
CA PRO A 237 -0.11 -45.99 0.71
C PRO A 237 0.05 -46.58 2.12
N GLY A 238 -1.07 -47.00 2.71
CA GLY A 238 -1.04 -47.74 3.98
C GLY A 238 -0.46 -49.13 3.77
N MET A 239 0.53 -49.52 4.59
CA MET A 239 0.95 -50.90 4.69
C MET A 239 0.07 -51.65 5.69
N ASP A 240 -0.36 -52.86 5.33
CA ASP A 240 -0.99 -53.74 6.30
C ASP A 240 0.02 -54.27 7.31
N ALA A 241 -0.45 -54.80 8.42
CA ALA A 241 0.38 -55.32 9.52
C ALA A 241 1.28 -56.50 9.12
N SER A 242 1.16 -57.03 7.90
CA SER A 242 1.95 -58.14 7.37
C SER A 242 3.01 -57.72 6.38
N GLY A 243 3.03 -56.45 5.96
CA GLY A 243 4.06 -55.88 5.08
C GLY A 243 4.01 -56.36 3.62
N SER A 244 2.91 -57.00 3.19
CA SER A 244 2.84 -57.68 1.90
C SER A 244 1.86 -57.13 0.89
N GLN A 245 1.01 -56.12 1.21
CA GLN A 245 0.09 -55.47 0.26
C GLN A 245 -0.08 -53.99 0.52
N PHE A 246 -0.14 -53.19 -0.56
CA PHE A 246 -0.50 -51.79 -0.54
C PHE A 246 -2.00 -51.63 -0.84
N THR A 247 -2.73 -50.94 0.01
CA THR A 247 -4.09 -50.49 -0.29
C THR A 247 -4.14 -49.01 -0.55
N PHE A 248 -4.76 -48.62 -1.65
CA PHE A 248 -5.12 -47.25 -1.96
C PHE A 248 -6.53 -47.01 -1.42
N GLY A 249 -6.68 -46.05 -0.52
CA GLY A 249 -7.99 -45.59 -0.02
C GLY A 249 -8.65 -44.60 -0.96
#